data_546a7752f085a12e2ab66b81da77e2bf
#
_entry.id   546a7752f085a12e2ab66b81da77e2bf
#
_cell.length_a   1.000
_cell.length_b   1.000
_cell.length_c   1.000
_cell.angle_alpha   90.00
_cell.angle_beta   90.00
_cell.angle_gamma   90.00
#
_symmetry.space_group_name_H-M   'P 1'
#
loop_
_entity.id
_entity.type
_entity.pdbx_description
1 polymer ?
#
loop_
_entity_poly.entity_id
_entity_poly.type
_entity_poly.pdbx_seq_one_letter_code
_entity_poly.pdbx_strand_id
1 'polypeptide(L)'
;MDELDHKIIQLLAENARMPVKDIAQHVSLTSPAVSSRIHRLEQEGVIAGYTVVLHRPDTPARVEALISVLVDATTRADFLSLVDEEPQVLQCYRVTGSYNFMVKVSCTDIDALEHLLTKMQKMGSTNTQIILNTQLDRSLALDE
;
A
#
# COMPACT_ATOMS: atom_id res chain seq x y z
N MET A 1 19.43 13.89 -5.96
CA MET A 1 19.07 13.99 -4.53
C MET A 1 20.34 14.18 -3.70
N ASP A 2 20.37 15.14 -2.81
CA ASP A 2 21.48 15.42 -1.88
C ASP A 2 21.06 15.12 -0.42
N GLU A 3 21.97 15.27 0.55
CA GLU A 3 21.67 15.02 1.99
C GLU A 3 20.55 15.90 2.53
N LEU A 4 20.42 17.13 2.03
CA LEU A 4 19.34 18.03 2.44
C LEU A 4 17.99 17.57 1.90
N ASP A 5 17.94 17.01 0.70
CA ASP A 5 16.73 16.43 0.14
C ASP A 5 16.28 15.22 0.98
N HIS A 6 17.20 14.32 1.35
CA HIS A 6 16.87 13.19 2.23
C HIS A 6 16.32 13.65 3.58
N LYS A 7 16.94 14.67 4.19
CA LYS A 7 16.48 15.19 5.47
C LYS A 7 15.09 15.85 5.39
N ILE A 8 14.80 16.56 4.29
CA ILE A 8 13.47 17.12 4.03
C ILE A 8 12.44 16.00 3.90
N ILE A 9 12.76 14.94 3.13
CA ILE A 9 11.87 13.78 2.97
C ILE A 9 11.61 13.10 4.31
N GLN A 10 12.63 12.88 5.15
CA GLN A 10 12.45 12.30 6.49
C GLN A 10 11.50 13.13 7.36
N LEU A 11 11.68 14.44 7.41
CA LEU A 11 10.81 15.34 8.16
C LEU A 11 9.35 15.28 7.66
N LEU A 12 9.15 15.25 6.34
CA LEU A 12 7.82 15.13 5.74
C LEU A 12 7.21 13.74 5.96
N ALA A 13 8.00 12.68 6.02
CA ALA A 13 7.52 11.34 6.33
C ALA A 13 7.07 11.19 7.79
N GLU A 14 7.76 11.87 8.71
CA GLU A 14 7.34 11.95 10.12
C GLU A 14 6.08 12.80 10.30
N ASN A 15 5.98 13.92 9.57
CA ASN A 15 4.85 14.82 9.60
C ASN A 15 4.64 15.51 8.25
N ALA A 16 3.79 14.93 7.39
CA ALA A 16 3.47 15.47 6.06
C ALA A 16 2.84 16.88 6.10
N ARG A 17 2.44 17.38 7.27
CA ARG A 17 1.90 18.72 7.49
C ARG A 17 2.89 19.65 8.18
N MET A 18 4.16 19.27 8.31
CA MET A 18 5.17 20.15 8.92
C MET A 18 5.27 21.45 8.12
N PRO A 19 5.15 22.62 8.76
CA PRO A 19 5.29 23.90 8.08
C PRO A 19 6.68 24.03 7.43
N VAL A 20 6.73 24.58 6.23
CA VAL A 20 8.01 24.79 5.49
C VAL A 20 9.00 25.60 6.31
N LYS A 21 8.53 26.55 7.12
CA LYS A 21 9.35 27.34 8.03
C LYS A 21 10.09 26.44 9.05
N ASP A 22 9.41 25.44 9.58
CA ASP A 22 9.98 24.54 10.58
C ASP A 22 10.99 23.58 9.92
N ILE A 23 10.66 23.06 8.73
CA ILE A 23 11.61 22.29 7.92
C ILE A 23 12.88 23.11 7.66
N ALA A 24 12.72 24.38 7.23
CA ALA A 24 13.82 25.28 6.93
C ALA A 24 14.78 25.45 8.13
N GLN A 25 14.24 25.52 9.34
CA GLN A 25 15.05 25.57 10.57
C GLN A 25 15.86 24.30 10.79
N HIS A 26 15.24 23.12 10.56
CA HIS A 26 15.91 21.83 10.75
C HIS A 26 17.04 21.58 9.75
N VAL A 27 16.90 22.09 8.53
CA VAL A 27 17.90 21.91 7.46
C VAL A 27 18.81 23.12 7.25
N SER A 28 18.69 24.16 8.09
CA SER A 28 19.46 25.42 8.01
C SER A 28 19.38 26.09 6.64
N LEU A 29 18.18 26.11 6.06
CA LEU A 29 17.87 26.77 4.79
C LEU A 29 16.81 27.86 4.98
N THR A 30 16.60 28.65 3.92
CA THR A 30 15.46 29.58 3.87
C THR A 30 14.18 28.84 3.44
N SER A 31 13.02 29.33 3.85
CA SER A 31 11.73 28.74 3.44
C SER A 31 11.55 28.67 1.92
N PRO A 32 11.91 29.68 1.11
CA PRO A 32 11.87 29.57 -0.35
C PRO A 32 12.75 28.45 -0.91
N ALA A 33 13.96 28.25 -0.34
CA ALA A 33 14.86 27.21 -0.76
C ALA A 33 14.31 25.81 -0.48
N VAL A 34 13.67 25.62 0.69
CA VAL A 34 12.97 24.37 1.04
C VAL A 34 11.78 24.12 0.11
N SER A 35 10.94 25.15 -0.11
CA SER A 35 9.79 25.03 -1.03
C SER A 35 10.22 24.65 -2.44
N SER A 36 11.29 25.23 -2.96
CA SER A 36 11.84 24.91 -4.28
C SER A 36 12.31 23.44 -4.36
N ARG A 37 12.96 22.94 -3.29
CA ARG A 37 13.41 21.55 -3.21
C ARG A 37 12.24 20.58 -3.17
N ILE A 38 11.24 20.84 -2.32
CA ILE A 38 10.02 20.00 -2.24
C ILE A 38 9.34 19.94 -3.60
N HIS A 39 9.13 21.08 -4.26
CA HIS A 39 8.50 21.15 -5.57
C HIS A 39 9.28 20.34 -6.63
N ARG A 40 10.62 20.43 -6.62
CA ARG A 40 11.46 19.61 -7.50
C ARG A 40 11.28 18.11 -7.22
N LEU A 41 11.30 17.70 -5.94
CA LEU A 41 11.11 16.29 -5.55
C LEU A 41 9.73 15.74 -5.96
N GLU A 42 8.71 16.58 -5.93
CA GLU A 42 7.37 16.25 -6.44
C GLU A 42 7.37 16.11 -7.97
N GLN A 43 7.99 17.04 -8.68
CA GLN A 43 8.09 16.99 -10.15
C GLN A 43 8.91 15.79 -10.66
N GLU A 44 9.98 15.45 -9.95
CA GLU A 44 10.81 14.27 -10.25
C GLU A 44 10.14 12.94 -9.85
N GLY A 45 8.97 12.99 -9.18
CA GLY A 45 8.22 11.82 -8.72
C GLY A 45 8.85 11.10 -7.52
N VAL A 46 9.86 11.69 -6.88
CA VAL A 46 10.46 11.19 -5.64
C VAL A 46 9.42 11.25 -4.51
N ILE A 47 8.70 12.37 -4.41
CA ILE A 47 7.51 12.49 -3.58
C ILE A 47 6.31 12.24 -4.50
N ALA A 48 5.74 11.03 -4.40
CA ALA A 48 4.59 10.62 -5.21
C ALA A 48 3.26 11.21 -4.72
N GLY A 49 3.22 11.65 -3.47
CA GLY A 49 2.02 12.24 -2.87
C GLY A 49 2.07 12.26 -1.34
N TYR A 50 0.99 12.76 -0.76
CA TYR A 50 0.77 12.83 0.68
C TYR A 50 -0.54 12.12 1.00
N THR A 51 -0.60 11.45 2.14
CA THR A 51 -1.80 10.71 2.54
C THR A 51 -2.14 10.95 4.01
N VAL A 52 -3.38 10.60 4.36
CA VAL A 52 -3.86 10.64 5.74
C VAL A 52 -4.04 9.23 6.26
N VAL A 53 -3.40 8.91 7.36
CA VAL A 53 -3.65 7.66 8.08
C VAL A 53 -4.82 7.86 9.03
N LEU A 54 -5.90 7.13 8.79
CA LEU A 54 -7.12 7.21 9.58
C LEU A 54 -7.16 6.10 10.62
N HIS A 55 -7.27 6.49 11.89
CA HIS A 55 -7.65 5.56 12.95
C HIS A 55 -9.15 5.65 13.19
N ARG A 56 -9.88 4.57 12.93
CA ARG A 56 -11.34 4.49 13.10
C ARG A 56 -11.65 3.48 14.20
N PRO A 57 -11.67 3.88 15.48
CA PRO A 57 -11.88 2.96 16.59
C PRO A 57 -13.27 2.28 16.54
N ASP A 58 -14.26 2.93 15.93
CA ASP A 58 -15.63 2.42 15.82
C ASP A 58 -15.90 1.65 14.52
N THR A 59 -14.89 1.42 13.69
CA THR A 59 -15.06 0.62 12.48
C THR A 59 -15.08 -0.87 12.86
N PRO A 60 -16.11 -1.64 12.44
CA PRO A 60 -16.13 -3.09 12.69
C PRO A 60 -14.83 -3.73 12.22
N ALA A 61 -14.34 -4.71 12.99
CA ALA A 61 -13.17 -5.49 12.61
C ALA A 61 -13.41 -6.11 11.24
N ARG A 62 -12.48 -5.87 10.31
CA ARG A 62 -12.53 -6.46 8.97
C ARG A 62 -11.74 -7.77 8.97
N VAL A 63 -12.15 -8.68 8.12
CA VAL A 63 -11.43 -9.92 7.87
C VAL A 63 -10.38 -9.65 6.79
N GLU A 64 -9.11 -9.66 7.17
CA GLU A 64 -8.00 -9.58 6.23
C GLU A 64 -7.44 -10.96 5.93
N ALA A 65 -7.10 -11.21 4.69
CA ALA A 65 -6.53 -12.49 4.27
C ALA A 65 -5.50 -12.33 3.16
N LEU A 66 -4.60 -13.32 3.09
CA LEU A 66 -3.71 -13.56 1.96
C LEU A 66 -4.24 -14.77 1.19
N ILE A 67 -4.50 -14.60 -0.09
CA ILE A 67 -5.02 -15.64 -0.97
C ILE A 67 -3.96 -15.94 -2.03
N SER A 68 -3.36 -17.11 -1.96
CA SER A 68 -2.50 -17.62 -3.04
C SER A 68 -3.38 -18.29 -4.09
N VAL A 69 -3.17 -17.95 -5.36
CA VAL A 69 -3.99 -18.46 -6.48
C VAL A 69 -3.06 -19.03 -7.55
N LEU A 70 -3.35 -20.24 -8.01
CA LEU A 70 -2.70 -20.83 -9.18
C LEU A 70 -3.62 -20.60 -10.40
N VAL A 71 -3.32 -19.55 -11.14
CA VAL A 71 -4.12 -19.12 -12.30
C VAL A 71 -3.53 -19.68 -13.59
N ASP A 72 -4.38 -20.35 -14.37
CA ASP A 72 -3.99 -20.82 -15.70
C ASP A 72 -3.79 -19.67 -16.69
N ALA A 73 -2.94 -19.91 -17.71
CA ALA A 73 -2.70 -18.90 -18.74
C ALA A 73 -3.99 -18.48 -19.48
N THR A 74 -4.93 -19.38 -19.64
CA THR A 74 -6.22 -19.17 -20.32
C THR A 74 -7.19 -18.29 -19.53
N THR A 75 -7.10 -18.29 -18.18
CA THR A 75 -7.98 -17.53 -17.29
C THR A 75 -7.31 -16.29 -16.68
N ARG A 76 -6.06 -16.03 -17.03
CA ARG A 76 -5.27 -14.94 -16.46
C ARG A 76 -5.89 -13.55 -16.68
N ALA A 77 -6.37 -13.28 -17.90
CA ALA A 77 -7.01 -11.99 -18.21
C ALA A 77 -8.27 -11.78 -17.37
N ASP A 78 -9.11 -12.81 -17.22
CA ASP A 78 -10.31 -12.76 -16.40
C ASP A 78 -10.00 -12.61 -14.92
N PHE A 79 -8.93 -13.26 -14.44
CA PHE A 79 -8.45 -13.10 -13.07
C PHE A 79 -7.99 -11.68 -12.77
N LEU A 80 -7.21 -11.08 -13.66
CA LEU A 80 -6.74 -9.70 -13.49
C LEU A 80 -7.88 -8.69 -13.54
N SER A 81 -8.89 -8.91 -14.40
CA SER A 81 -10.11 -8.10 -14.40
C SER A 81 -10.89 -8.22 -13.08
N LEU A 82 -11.03 -9.43 -12.55
CA LEU A 82 -11.66 -9.66 -11.25
C LEU A 82 -10.94 -8.89 -10.14
N VAL A 83 -9.61 -8.98 -10.10
CA VAL A 83 -8.78 -8.30 -9.10
C VAL A 83 -8.93 -6.77 -9.18
N ASP A 84 -9.03 -6.21 -10.37
CA ASP A 84 -9.19 -4.77 -10.58
C ASP A 84 -10.60 -4.28 -10.18
N GLU A 85 -11.63 -5.09 -10.44
CA GLU A 85 -13.03 -4.74 -10.18
C GLU A 85 -13.45 -4.93 -8.71
N GLU A 86 -12.76 -5.81 -7.96
CA GLU A 86 -13.15 -6.13 -6.57
C GLU A 86 -12.57 -5.13 -5.56
N PRO A 87 -13.40 -4.27 -4.94
CA PRO A 87 -12.92 -3.25 -4.00
C PRO A 87 -12.35 -3.83 -2.70
N GLN A 88 -12.57 -5.10 -2.43
CA GLN A 88 -12.01 -5.82 -1.29
C GLN A 88 -10.55 -6.19 -1.49
N VAL A 89 -10.08 -6.20 -2.74
CA VAL A 89 -8.68 -6.46 -3.07
C VAL A 89 -7.84 -5.22 -2.80
N LEU A 90 -6.87 -5.35 -1.92
CA LEU A 90 -5.95 -4.28 -1.56
C LEU A 90 -4.68 -4.31 -2.41
N GLN A 91 -4.16 -5.51 -2.67
CA GLN A 91 -2.89 -5.73 -3.37
C GLN A 91 -2.94 -7.06 -4.12
N CYS A 92 -2.32 -7.11 -5.28
CA CYS A 92 -2.13 -8.33 -6.05
C CYS A 92 -0.69 -8.40 -6.53
N TYR A 93 -0.03 -9.51 -6.22
CA TYR A 93 1.35 -9.77 -6.58
C TYR A 93 1.44 -10.97 -7.51
N ARG A 94 2.31 -10.90 -8.53
CA ARG A 94 2.77 -12.08 -9.25
C ARG A 94 3.97 -12.64 -8.51
N VAL A 95 3.91 -13.92 -8.15
CA VAL A 95 4.90 -14.57 -7.31
C VAL A 95 5.48 -15.82 -7.99
N THR A 96 6.63 -16.28 -7.51
CA THR A 96 7.21 -17.57 -7.86
C THR A 96 6.77 -18.65 -6.88
N GLY A 97 6.94 -19.93 -7.24
CA GLY A 97 6.59 -21.07 -6.40
C GLY A 97 5.37 -21.83 -6.90
N SER A 98 4.69 -22.52 -5.99
CA SER A 98 3.55 -23.39 -6.31
C SER A 98 2.31 -22.63 -6.76
N TYR A 99 2.19 -21.39 -6.40
CA TYR A 99 1.16 -20.44 -6.82
C TYR A 99 1.79 -19.31 -7.61
N ASN A 100 1.09 -18.74 -8.57
CA ASN A 100 1.63 -17.68 -9.41
C ASN A 100 1.09 -16.28 -9.09
N PHE A 101 0.06 -16.19 -8.25
CA PHE A 101 -0.44 -14.92 -7.72
C PHE A 101 -0.68 -15.00 -6.21
N MET A 102 -0.48 -13.88 -5.54
CA MET A 102 -0.85 -13.66 -4.14
C MET A 102 -1.64 -12.37 -4.03
N VAL A 103 -2.80 -12.45 -3.40
CA VAL A 103 -3.77 -11.35 -3.28
C VAL A 103 -3.98 -11.04 -1.81
N LYS A 104 -3.78 -9.79 -1.40
CA LYS A 104 -4.17 -9.30 -0.08
C LYS A 104 -5.56 -8.69 -0.18
N VAL A 105 -6.47 -9.15 0.68
CA VAL A 105 -7.86 -8.70 0.71
C VAL A 105 -8.28 -8.22 2.09
N SER A 106 -9.30 -7.35 2.12
CA SER A 106 -9.96 -6.88 3.34
C SER A 106 -11.47 -6.92 3.14
N CYS A 107 -12.13 -7.84 3.82
CA CYS A 107 -13.56 -8.11 3.70
C CYS A 107 -14.30 -7.61 4.95
N THR A 108 -15.57 -7.31 4.83
CA THR A 108 -16.42 -6.89 5.96
C THR A 108 -16.62 -8.00 6.98
N ASP A 109 -16.67 -9.24 6.51
CA ASP A 109 -16.94 -10.46 7.29
C ASP A 109 -16.44 -11.71 6.54
N ILE A 110 -16.61 -12.87 7.15
CA ILE A 110 -16.24 -14.18 6.57
C ILE A 110 -17.09 -14.50 5.34
N ASP A 111 -18.36 -14.16 5.33
CA ASP A 111 -19.26 -14.45 4.20
C ASP A 111 -18.81 -13.66 2.95
N ALA A 112 -18.42 -12.42 3.11
CA ALA A 112 -17.84 -11.62 2.03
C ALA A 112 -16.51 -12.21 1.50
N LEU A 113 -15.68 -12.74 2.39
CA LEU A 113 -14.45 -13.45 2.00
C LEU A 113 -14.78 -14.72 1.21
N GLU A 114 -15.75 -15.51 1.66
CA GLU A 114 -16.19 -16.74 0.97
C GLU A 114 -16.72 -16.44 -0.43
N HIS A 115 -17.52 -15.38 -0.60
CA HIS A 115 -17.99 -14.95 -1.91
C HIS A 115 -16.84 -14.61 -2.86
N LEU A 116 -15.86 -13.88 -2.39
CA LEU A 116 -14.69 -13.53 -3.19
C LEU A 116 -13.86 -14.77 -3.55
N LEU A 117 -13.66 -15.68 -2.59
CA LEU A 117 -12.95 -16.94 -2.82
C LEU A 117 -13.66 -17.80 -3.89
N THR A 118 -14.98 -17.88 -3.85
CA THR A 118 -15.77 -18.62 -4.84
C THR A 118 -15.54 -18.08 -6.26
N LYS A 119 -15.42 -16.76 -6.42
CA LYS A 119 -15.09 -16.15 -7.71
C LYS A 119 -13.67 -16.53 -8.16
N MET A 120 -12.69 -16.44 -7.26
CA MET A 120 -11.28 -16.76 -7.58
C MET A 120 -11.09 -18.25 -7.89
N GLN A 121 -11.78 -19.14 -7.20
CA GLN A 121 -11.72 -20.59 -7.40
C GLN A 121 -12.22 -21.05 -8.78
N LYS A 122 -13.02 -20.25 -9.47
CA LYS A 122 -13.39 -20.50 -10.87
C LYS A 122 -12.23 -20.35 -11.84
N MET A 123 -11.15 -19.66 -11.43
CA MET A 123 -9.99 -19.33 -12.26
C MET A 123 -8.75 -20.14 -11.91
N GLY A 124 -8.76 -20.84 -10.77
CA GLY A 124 -7.65 -21.68 -10.34
C GLY A 124 -7.78 -22.13 -8.89
N SER A 125 -6.83 -22.99 -8.48
CA SER A 125 -6.76 -23.44 -7.08
C SER A 125 -6.33 -22.30 -6.16
N THR A 126 -6.90 -22.26 -4.98
CA THR A 126 -6.61 -21.23 -3.97
C THR A 126 -6.13 -21.84 -2.67
N ASN A 127 -5.27 -21.08 -1.97
CA ASN A 127 -4.92 -21.32 -0.58
C ASN A 127 -5.08 -20.00 0.17
N THR A 128 -5.93 -20.00 1.21
CA THR A 128 -6.29 -18.79 1.95
C THR A 128 -5.75 -18.84 3.37
N GLN A 129 -5.11 -17.75 3.77
CA GLN A 129 -4.59 -17.55 5.11
C GLN A 129 -5.23 -16.28 5.69
N ILE A 130 -6.03 -16.42 6.75
CA ILE A 130 -6.62 -15.29 7.44
C ILE A 130 -5.54 -14.65 8.33
N ILE A 131 -5.40 -13.34 8.23
CA ILE A 131 -4.49 -12.56 9.06
C ILE A 131 -5.15 -12.36 10.43
N LEU A 132 -4.61 -13.00 11.45
CA LEU A 132 -5.14 -12.88 12.82
C LEU A 132 -4.73 -11.55 13.45
N ASN A 133 -3.49 -11.13 13.24
CA ASN A 133 -2.96 -9.84 13.66
C ASN A 133 -1.72 -9.48 12.81
N THR A 134 -1.37 -8.21 12.80
CA THR A 134 -0.16 -7.70 12.16
C THR A 134 0.89 -7.43 13.24
N GLN A 135 1.96 -8.22 13.26
CA GLN A 135 3.04 -8.06 14.26
C GLN A 135 3.94 -6.86 13.96
N LEU A 136 4.12 -6.54 12.68
CA LEU A 136 4.96 -5.45 12.20
C LEU A 136 4.46 -5.00 10.84
N ASP A 137 4.24 -3.70 10.68
CA ASP A 137 3.97 -3.06 9.40
C ASP A 137 4.87 -1.82 9.25
N ARG A 138 5.77 -1.87 8.29
CA ARG A 138 6.65 -0.76 7.91
C ARG A 138 6.40 -0.30 6.47
N SER A 139 5.24 -0.64 5.90
CA SER A 139 4.92 -0.33 4.50
C SER A 139 4.95 1.17 4.16
N LEU A 140 4.82 2.03 5.18
CA LEU A 140 4.93 3.48 5.07
C LEU A 140 6.28 4.03 5.58
N ALA A 141 7.20 3.16 6.02
CA ALA A 141 8.53 3.60 6.44
C ALA A 141 9.39 3.94 5.21
N LEU A 142 10.20 4.97 5.33
CA LEU A 142 11.23 5.27 4.34
C LEU A 142 12.30 4.18 4.40
N ASP A 143 12.77 3.75 3.23
CA ASP A 143 14.01 2.98 3.14
C ASP A 143 15.17 3.86 3.62
N GLU A 144 15.97 3.34 4.55
CA GLU A 144 17.20 3.99 5.01
C GLU A 144 18.29 3.97 3.95
#